data_6526696828778495511f7ee0b6c5aaff
#
_entry.id   6526696828778495511f7ee0b6c5aaff
#
_cell.length_a   1.000
_cell.length_b   1.000
_cell.length_c   1.000
_cell.angle_alpha   90.00
_cell.angle_beta   90.00
_cell.angle_gamma   90.00
#
_symmetry.space_group_name_H-M   'P 1'
#
loop_
_entity.id
_entity.type
_entity.pdbx_description
1 polymer ?
#
loop_
_entity_poly.entity_id
_entity_poly.type
_entity_poly.pdbx_seq_one_letter_code
_entity_poly.pdbx_strand_id
1 'polypeptide(L)'
;VYTDRSINHMSNTFQTVMNDISSTMRTVYNAEATAIVPGSGTFGMEAVARQFATNENVLVVRNGWFSYRWTQIFETGSIPSSHTVCLAKQIDSNPQAPFAPSAIDEVSETIRKQKPKVVFAPHVETSAGMIIPDDYISTLASVTHENGGILVLDCIASGAIWIDMQKTGV
;
A
#
# COMPACT_ATOMS: atom_id res chain seq x y z
N VAL A 1 -10.09 13.43 -21.27
CA VAL A 1 -11.26 13.21 -22.11
C VAL A 1 -12.05 14.51 -22.14
N TYR A 2 -12.12 15.13 -23.32
CA TYR A 2 -12.96 16.30 -23.50
C TYR A 2 -14.37 15.81 -23.89
N THR A 3 -15.35 16.19 -23.09
CA THR A 3 -16.76 16.03 -23.44
C THR A 3 -17.38 17.41 -23.58
N ASP A 4 -18.26 17.58 -24.55
CA ASP A 4 -19.00 18.84 -24.74
C ASP A 4 -20.03 19.09 -23.65
N ARG A 5 -20.16 18.16 -22.71
CA ARG A 5 -21.14 18.22 -21.62
C ARG A 5 -20.49 17.80 -20.32
N SER A 6 -20.57 18.67 -19.32
CA SER A 6 -20.26 18.32 -17.94
C SER A 6 -21.40 17.46 -17.37
N ILE A 7 -21.03 16.40 -16.65
CA ILE A 7 -22.00 15.53 -15.96
C ILE A 7 -22.18 16.07 -14.54
N ASN A 8 -23.42 16.39 -14.18
CA ASN A 8 -23.75 16.78 -12.82
C ASN A 8 -23.54 15.59 -11.88
N HIS A 9 -22.86 15.81 -10.75
CA HIS A 9 -22.55 14.78 -9.76
C HIS A 9 -23.81 14.14 -9.14
N MET A 10 -24.98 14.81 -9.17
CA MET A 10 -26.27 14.28 -8.72
C MET A 10 -27.05 13.58 -9.82
N SER A 11 -26.56 13.58 -11.07
CA SER A 11 -27.26 12.91 -12.17
C SER A 11 -27.18 11.39 -12.09
N ASN A 12 -28.21 10.70 -12.58
CA ASN A 12 -28.22 9.24 -12.66
C ASN A 12 -27.01 8.71 -13.48
N THR A 13 -26.63 9.42 -14.54
CA THR A 13 -25.48 9.07 -15.36
C THR A 13 -24.18 9.07 -14.54
N PHE A 14 -23.96 10.09 -13.72
CA PHE A 14 -22.78 10.14 -12.85
C PHE A 14 -22.81 9.03 -11.80
N GLN A 15 -23.96 8.82 -11.15
CA GLN A 15 -24.12 7.74 -10.16
C GLN A 15 -23.86 6.36 -10.78
N THR A 16 -24.34 6.11 -12.01
CA THR A 16 -24.06 4.86 -12.72
C THR A 16 -22.55 4.68 -12.94
N VAL A 17 -21.84 5.69 -13.44
CA VAL A 17 -20.38 5.62 -13.66
C VAL A 17 -19.64 5.34 -12.35
N MET A 18 -20.01 6.00 -11.25
CA MET A 18 -19.36 5.78 -9.95
C MET A 18 -19.63 4.38 -9.39
N ASN A 19 -20.84 3.87 -9.56
CA ASN A 19 -21.19 2.50 -9.17
C ASN A 19 -20.44 1.46 -10.02
N ASP A 20 -20.30 1.68 -11.32
CA ASP A 20 -19.57 0.81 -12.22
C ASP A 20 -18.08 0.76 -11.87
N ILE A 21 -17.46 1.91 -11.58
CA ILE A 21 -16.08 1.98 -11.09
C ILE A 21 -15.94 1.19 -9.80
N SER A 22 -16.81 1.44 -8.82
CA SER A 22 -16.76 0.76 -7.53
C SER A 22 -16.92 -0.76 -7.67
N SER A 23 -17.88 -1.22 -8.48
CA SER A 23 -18.11 -2.65 -8.69
C SER A 23 -16.95 -3.32 -9.44
N THR A 24 -16.40 -2.65 -10.45
CA THR A 24 -15.25 -3.14 -11.19
C THR A 24 -14.03 -3.30 -10.28
N MET A 25 -13.70 -2.28 -9.48
CA MET A 25 -12.57 -2.33 -8.56
C MET A 25 -12.74 -3.44 -7.52
N ARG A 26 -13.92 -3.63 -6.96
CA ARG A 26 -14.19 -4.76 -6.06
C ARG A 26 -14.00 -6.10 -6.73
N THR A 27 -14.41 -6.23 -7.98
CA THR A 27 -14.25 -7.48 -8.74
C THR A 27 -12.79 -7.79 -9.03
N VAL A 28 -12.02 -6.84 -9.53
CA VAL A 28 -10.62 -7.10 -9.95
C VAL A 28 -9.68 -7.31 -8.77
N TYR A 29 -9.96 -6.70 -7.62
CA TYR A 29 -9.18 -6.90 -6.40
C TYR A 29 -9.78 -7.94 -5.44
N ASN A 30 -10.93 -8.53 -5.75
CA ASN A 30 -11.69 -9.38 -4.84
C ASN A 30 -11.90 -8.70 -3.46
N ALA A 31 -12.25 -7.41 -3.49
CA ALA A 31 -12.35 -6.55 -2.33
C ALA A 31 -13.78 -6.44 -1.81
N GLU A 32 -13.96 -6.28 -0.51
CA GLU A 32 -15.27 -6.08 0.11
C GLU A 32 -15.87 -4.71 -0.22
N ALA A 33 -15.03 -3.68 -0.25
CA ALA A 33 -15.46 -2.31 -0.46
C ALA A 33 -14.46 -1.51 -1.31
N THR A 34 -14.92 -0.39 -1.86
CA THR A 34 -14.09 0.58 -2.58
C THR A 34 -14.43 1.98 -2.10
N ALA A 35 -13.42 2.73 -1.70
CA ALA A 35 -13.53 4.16 -1.44
C ALA A 35 -12.82 4.93 -2.56
N ILE A 36 -13.54 5.84 -3.22
CA ILE A 36 -12.99 6.68 -4.29
C ILE A 36 -12.63 8.03 -3.69
N VAL A 37 -11.34 8.33 -3.62
CA VAL A 37 -10.80 9.57 -3.06
C VAL A 37 -10.35 10.48 -4.21
N PRO A 38 -10.97 11.65 -4.41
CA PRO A 38 -10.54 12.61 -5.42
C PRO A 38 -9.15 13.17 -5.09
N GLY A 39 -8.19 13.01 -6.01
CA GLY A 39 -6.84 13.51 -5.81
C GLY A 39 -5.79 12.66 -6.52
N SER A 40 -4.52 12.91 -6.19
CA SER A 40 -3.40 12.09 -6.64
C SER A 40 -3.20 10.86 -5.75
N GLY A 41 -2.35 9.89 -6.20
CA GLY A 41 -1.96 8.74 -5.38
C GLY A 41 -1.33 9.17 -4.04
N THR A 42 -0.54 10.24 -4.02
CA THR A 42 0.02 10.79 -2.77
C THR A 42 -1.06 11.28 -1.81
N PHE A 43 -2.12 11.89 -2.34
CA PHE A 43 -3.27 12.29 -1.52
C PHE A 43 -4.02 11.08 -0.94
N GLY A 44 -4.18 10.02 -1.74
CA GLY A 44 -4.71 8.74 -1.27
C GLY A 44 -3.85 8.10 -0.17
N MET A 45 -2.53 8.11 -0.33
CA MET A 45 -1.59 7.64 0.71
C MET A 45 -1.77 8.44 2.01
N GLU A 46 -1.81 9.77 1.94
CA GLU A 46 -2.00 10.60 3.13
C GLU A 46 -3.37 10.36 3.78
N ALA A 47 -4.43 10.19 2.99
CA ALA A 47 -5.77 9.89 3.52
C ALA A 47 -5.76 8.57 4.31
N VAL A 48 -5.14 7.51 3.78
CA VAL A 48 -4.99 6.21 4.47
C VAL A 48 -4.14 6.37 5.74
N ALA A 49 -3.00 7.07 5.65
CA ALA A 49 -2.14 7.31 6.80
C ALA A 49 -2.88 8.03 7.94
N ARG A 50 -3.61 9.10 7.63
CA ARG A 50 -4.39 9.85 8.63
C ARG A 50 -5.52 9.03 9.23
N GLN A 51 -6.15 8.17 8.44
CA GLN A 51 -7.26 7.33 8.90
C GLN A 51 -6.81 6.23 9.86
N PHE A 52 -5.68 5.56 9.57
CA PHE A 52 -5.31 4.32 10.24
C PHE A 52 -4.04 4.42 11.08
N ALA A 53 -3.18 5.40 10.84
CA ALA A 53 -1.86 5.51 11.46
C ALA A 53 -1.72 6.68 12.45
N THR A 54 -2.73 7.54 12.60
CA THR A 54 -2.64 8.70 13.50
C THR A 54 -2.42 8.28 14.94
N ASN A 55 -1.30 8.75 15.52
CA ASN A 55 -0.83 8.43 16.88
C ASN A 55 -0.51 6.95 17.13
N GLU A 56 -0.43 6.14 16.08
CA GLU A 56 -0.13 4.71 16.17
C GLU A 56 1.37 4.44 15.91
N ASN A 57 1.84 3.25 16.33
CA ASN A 57 3.12 2.71 15.92
C ASN A 57 2.93 1.99 14.57
N VAL A 58 3.77 2.29 13.59
CA VAL A 58 3.65 1.72 12.24
C VAL A 58 4.98 1.14 11.74
N LEU A 59 4.89 0.28 10.73
CA LEU A 59 6.06 -0.27 10.03
C LEU A 59 5.94 0.00 8.52
N VAL A 60 7.05 0.32 7.88
CA VAL A 60 7.14 0.52 6.43
C VAL A 60 8.15 -0.46 5.84
N VAL A 61 7.71 -1.28 4.90
CA VAL A 61 8.61 -2.00 3.98
C VAL A 61 9.01 -1.01 2.89
N ARG A 62 10.29 -0.60 2.89
CA ARG A 62 10.79 0.47 2.03
C ARG A 62 11.74 -0.06 0.99
N ASN A 63 11.23 -0.31 -0.20
CA ASN A 63 11.95 -0.92 -1.31
C ASN A 63 12.61 0.09 -2.26
N GLY A 64 12.27 1.38 -2.14
CA GLY A 64 12.86 2.44 -2.96
C GLY A 64 12.21 3.80 -2.72
N TRP A 65 12.22 4.64 -3.76
CA TRP A 65 11.80 6.03 -3.67
C TRP A 65 10.29 6.20 -3.44
N PHE A 66 9.46 5.37 -4.07
CA PHE A 66 8.00 5.52 -3.92
C PHE A 66 7.51 5.04 -2.56
N SER A 67 8.05 3.96 -2.04
CA SER A 67 7.75 3.51 -0.67
C SER A 67 8.37 4.40 0.41
N TYR A 68 9.44 5.17 0.10
CA TYR A 68 9.96 6.23 0.98
C TYR A 68 8.93 7.35 1.20
N ARG A 69 8.01 7.56 0.27
CA ARG A 69 6.95 8.58 0.41
C ARG A 69 6.08 8.39 1.64
N TRP A 70 5.87 7.16 2.08
CA TRP A 70 5.17 6.92 3.34
C TRP A 70 5.85 7.62 4.52
N THR A 71 7.16 7.46 4.66
CA THR A 71 7.93 8.13 5.72
C THR A 71 7.91 9.65 5.59
N GLN A 72 8.00 10.17 4.37
CA GLN A 72 7.88 11.62 4.12
C GLN A 72 6.50 12.16 4.57
N ILE A 73 5.42 11.46 4.25
CA ILE A 73 4.06 11.82 4.67
C ILE A 73 3.95 11.78 6.19
N PHE A 74 4.50 10.75 6.82
CA PHE A 74 4.47 10.59 8.27
C PHE A 74 5.19 11.70 9.01
N GLU A 75 6.42 12.02 8.58
CA GLU A 75 7.25 13.06 9.18
C GLU A 75 6.67 14.46 8.95
N THR A 76 6.28 14.77 7.71
CA THR A 76 5.71 16.08 7.37
C THR A 76 4.38 16.33 8.09
N GLY A 77 3.54 15.32 8.19
CA GLY A 77 2.22 15.40 8.82
C GLY A 77 2.21 15.13 10.31
N SER A 78 3.33 14.68 10.90
CA SER A 78 3.40 14.21 12.30
C SER A 78 2.29 13.20 12.60
N ILE A 79 2.07 12.24 11.69
CA ILE A 79 0.88 11.37 11.71
C ILE A 79 1.03 10.24 12.72
N PRO A 80 2.01 9.29 12.59
CA PRO A 80 2.17 8.22 13.57
C PRO A 80 2.96 8.72 14.81
N SER A 81 2.78 8.05 15.91
CA SER A 81 3.60 8.27 17.14
C SER A 81 5.02 7.76 16.94
N SER A 82 5.20 6.72 16.14
CA SER A 82 6.51 6.16 15.77
C SER A 82 6.41 5.35 14.51
N HIS A 83 7.53 5.24 13.78
CA HIS A 83 7.61 4.35 12.61
C HIS A 83 8.92 3.58 12.58
N THR A 84 8.84 2.32 12.16
CA THR A 84 9.98 1.44 11.91
C THR A 84 10.07 1.19 10.41
N VAL A 85 11.30 1.15 9.87
CA VAL A 85 11.53 0.95 8.44
C VAL A 85 12.35 -0.31 8.20
N CYS A 86 11.81 -1.22 7.38
CA CYS A 86 12.53 -2.37 6.83
C CYS A 86 13.02 -2.01 5.42
N LEU A 87 14.34 -1.89 5.24
CA LEU A 87 14.95 -1.43 4.00
C LEU A 87 15.26 -2.59 3.06
N ALA A 88 15.06 -2.37 1.76
CA ALA A 88 15.65 -3.21 0.73
C ALA A 88 17.19 -3.24 0.86
N LYS A 89 17.78 -4.38 0.55
CA LYS A 89 19.22 -4.61 0.64
C LYS A 89 19.78 -5.04 -0.72
N GLN A 90 21.02 -4.69 -1.00
CA GLN A 90 21.73 -5.29 -2.14
C GLN A 90 21.90 -6.79 -1.90
N ILE A 91 21.76 -7.59 -2.97
CA ILE A 91 21.86 -9.05 -2.88
C ILE A 91 23.30 -9.54 -2.64
N ASP A 92 24.29 -8.71 -2.98
CA ASP A 92 25.71 -8.98 -2.74
C ASP A 92 26.50 -7.66 -2.60
N SER A 93 27.81 -7.75 -2.43
CA SER A 93 28.72 -6.61 -2.24
C SER A 93 29.16 -5.91 -3.53
N ASN A 94 28.69 -6.34 -4.70
CA ASN A 94 28.98 -5.66 -5.97
C ASN A 94 28.24 -4.31 -5.97
N PRO A 95 28.92 -3.18 -6.25
CA PRO A 95 28.25 -1.87 -6.32
C PRO A 95 27.10 -1.78 -7.33
N GLN A 96 27.06 -2.67 -8.31
CA GLN A 96 25.98 -2.78 -9.31
C GLN A 96 24.97 -3.88 -9.00
N ALA A 97 25.09 -4.55 -7.85
CA ALA A 97 24.15 -5.58 -7.45
C ALA A 97 22.72 -5.02 -7.35
N PRO A 98 21.72 -5.74 -7.82
CA PRO A 98 20.34 -5.34 -7.66
C PRO A 98 19.94 -5.36 -6.18
N PHE A 99 18.88 -4.62 -5.85
CA PHE A 99 18.28 -4.65 -4.53
C PHE A 99 17.17 -5.72 -4.48
N ALA A 100 16.98 -6.30 -3.32
CA ALA A 100 15.85 -7.15 -2.98
C ALA A 100 15.12 -6.58 -1.76
N PRO A 101 13.82 -6.85 -1.59
CA PRO A 101 13.10 -6.51 -0.36
C PRO A 101 13.81 -7.11 0.86
N SER A 102 13.62 -6.52 2.04
CA SER A 102 14.01 -7.17 3.29
C SER A 102 13.49 -8.60 3.32
N ALA A 103 14.30 -9.56 3.80
CA ALA A 103 13.85 -10.94 3.94
C ALA A 103 12.55 -11.00 4.77
N ILE A 104 11.58 -11.77 4.32
CA ILE A 104 10.26 -11.82 4.97
C ILE A 104 10.36 -12.25 6.45
N ASP A 105 11.34 -13.11 6.78
CA ASP A 105 11.58 -13.54 8.16
C ASP A 105 12.04 -12.39 9.05
N GLU A 106 12.94 -11.50 8.55
CA GLU A 106 13.38 -10.32 9.28
C GLU A 106 12.23 -9.32 9.51
N VAL A 107 11.39 -9.13 8.49
CA VAL A 107 10.20 -8.27 8.60
C VAL A 107 9.21 -8.86 9.58
N SER A 108 8.95 -10.16 9.49
CA SER A 108 8.05 -10.88 10.40
C SER A 108 8.51 -10.81 11.85
N GLU A 109 9.81 -10.99 12.10
CA GLU A 109 10.38 -10.83 13.45
C GLU A 109 10.21 -9.40 13.97
N THR A 110 10.44 -8.41 13.11
CA THR A 110 10.24 -7.00 13.45
C THR A 110 8.78 -6.72 13.81
N ILE A 111 7.82 -7.25 13.05
CA ILE A 111 6.38 -7.11 13.32
C ILE A 111 6.02 -7.73 14.67
N ARG A 112 6.47 -8.96 14.95
CA ARG A 112 6.21 -9.64 16.23
C ARG A 112 6.76 -8.86 17.42
N LYS A 113 7.93 -8.23 17.27
CA LYS A 113 8.59 -7.45 18.31
C LYS A 113 7.94 -6.08 18.52
N GLN A 114 7.64 -5.37 17.43
CA GLN A 114 7.15 -3.99 17.46
C GLN A 114 5.63 -3.89 17.57
N LYS A 115 4.91 -4.93 17.12
CA LYS A 115 3.45 -4.99 17.05
C LYS A 115 2.84 -3.73 16.43
N PRO A 116 3.26 -3.36 15.20
CA PRO A 116 2.75 -2.16 14.56
C PRO A 116 1.25 -2.26 14.32
N LYS A 117 0.55 -1.14 14.51
CA LYS A 117 -0.89 -1.06 14.21
C LYS A 117 -1.17 -1.10 12.71
N VAL A 118 -0.24 -0.56 11.92
CA VAL A 118 -0.33 -0.59 10.45
C VAL A 118 1.03 -0.95 9.88
N VAL A 119 1.04 -1.87 8.92
CA VAL A 119 2.20 -2.19 8.08
C VAL A 119 1.93 -1.66 6.69
N PHE A 120 2.84 -0.84 6.16
CA PHE A 120 2.76 -0.29 4.81
C PHE A 120 3.81 -0.95 3.92
N ALA A 121 3.40 -1.41 2.74
CA ALA A 121 4.30 -2.03 1.77
C ALA A 121 3.94 -1.62 0.34
N PRO A 122 4.92 -1.46 -0.58
CA PRO A 122 4.65 -1.32 -2.00
C PRO A 122 4.47 -2.73 -2.61
N HIS A 123 3.48 -2.92 -3.47
CA HIS A 123 3.43 -4.12 -4.31
C HIS A 123 4.54 -4.05 -5.38
N VAL A 124 4.59 -2.95 -6.10
CA VAL A 124 5.63 -2.67 -7.11
C VAL A 124 6.38 -1.39 -6.74
N GLU A 125 7.69 -1.49 -6.67
CA GLU A 125 8.59 -0.35 -6.48
C GLU A 125 9.27 -0.02 -7.82
N THR A 126 8.71 0.94 -8.54
CA THR A 126 9.19 1.32 -9.88
C THR A 126 10.63 1.83 -9.87
N SER A 127 11.02 2.56 -8.84
CA SER A 127 12.37 3.16 -8.75
C SER A 127 13.51 2.15 -8.65
N ALA A 128 13.19 0.93 -8.23
CA ALA A 128 14.16 -0.15 -8.05
C ALA A 128 13.86 -1.37 -8.94
N GLY A 129 12.78 -1.33 -9.74
CA GLY A 129 12.37 -2.44 -10.60
C GLY A 129 11.96 -3.70 -9.82
N MET A 130 11.39 -3.52 -8.62
CA MET A 130 11.01 -4.63 -7.74
C MET A 130 9.49 -4.85 -7.73
N ILE A 131 9.11 -6.12 -7.61
CA ILE A 131 7.75 -6.56 -7.29
C ILE A 131 7.80 -7.51 -6.11
N ILE A 132 6.89 -7.35 -5.16
CA ILE A 132 6.73 -8.28 -4.04
C ILE A 132 5.79 -9.41 -4.50
N PRO A 133 6.20 -10.69 -4.44
CA PRO A 133 5.37 -11.81 -4.85
C PRO A 133 4.25 -12.10 -3.83
N ASP A 134 3.19 -12.81 -4.29
CA ASP A 134 1.99 -13.11 -3.52
C ASP A 134 2.27 -13.85 -2.20
N ASP A 135 3.25 -14.74 -2.18
CA ASP A 135 3.64 -15.48 -0.96
C ASP A 135 4.26 -14.56 0.11
N TYR A 136 5.06 -13.60 -0.33
CA TYR A 136 5.59 -12.56 0.57
C TYR A 136 4.44 -11.71 1.13
N ILE A 137 3.50 -11.27 0.27
CA ILE A 137 2.33 -10.48 0.68
C ILE A 137 1.48 -11.25 1.68
N SER A 138 1.18 -12.51 1.39
CA SER A 138 0.36 -13.38 2.25
C SER A 138 1.00 -13.61 3.61
N THR A 139 2.31 -13.82 3.64
CA THR A 139 3.06 -13.96 4.91
C THR A 139 3.06 -12.66 5.69
N LEU A 140 3.26 -11.53 5.00
CA LEU A 140 3.24 -10.19 5.61
C LEU A 140 1.86 -9.88 6.21
N ALA A 141 0.78 -10.19 5.49
CA ALA A 141 -0.58 -10.03 5.96
C ALA A 141 -0.87 -10.90 7.20
N SER A 142 -0.54 -12.20 7.13
CA SER A 142 -0.75 -13.14 8.22
C SER A 142 -0.07 -12.68 9.50
N VAL A 143 1.24 -12.39 9.45
CA VAL A 143 1.98 -11.99 10.64
C VAL A 143 1.51 -10.64 11.20
N THR A 144 1.07 -9.72 10.32
CA THR A 144 0.51 -8.43 10.72
C THR A 144 -0.80 -8.63 11.48
N HIS A 145 -1.72 -9.43 10.95
CA HIS A 145 -3.02 -9.69 11.55
C HIS A 145 -2.90 -10.48 12.87
N GLU A 146 -2.03 -11.48 12.92
CA GLU A 146 -1.73 -12.24 14.15
C GLU A 146 -1.26 -11.34 15.31
N ASN A 147 -0.66 -10.19 14.99
CA ASN A 147 -0.20 -9.21 15.97
C ASN A 147 -1.15 -8.00 16.15
N GLY A 148 -2.37 -8.09 15.60
CA GLY A 148 -3.44 -7.09 15.79
C GLY A 148 -3.30 -5.83 14.93
N GLY A 149 -2.47 -5.89 13.88
CA GLY A 149 -2.29 -4.83 12.90
C GLY A 149 -3.12 -5.04 11.63
N ILE A 150 -3.05 -4.08 10.72
CA ILE A 150 -3.60 -4.14 9.36
C ILE A 150 -2.48 -3.95 8.33
N LEU A 151 -2.60 -4.62 7.18
CA LEU A 151 -1.68 -4.42 6.06
C LEU A 151 -2.27 -3.41 5.07
N VAL A 152 -1.47 -2.42 4.70
CA VAL A 152 -1.74 -1.47 3.61
C VAL A 152 -0.78 -1.74 2.48
N LEU A 153 -1.29 -2.16 1.33
CA LEU A 153 -0.50 -2.44 0.14
C LEU A 153 -0.70 -1.34 -0.91
N ASP A 154 0.38 -0.66 -1.28
CA ASP A 154 0.37 0.35 -2.34
C ASP A 154 0.51 -0.33 -3.71
N CYS A 155 -0.57 -0.31 -4.48
CA CYS A 155 -0.67 -0.94 -5.80
C CYS A 155 -0.64 0.05 -6.96
N ILE A 156 -0.25 1.31 -6.77
CA ILE A 156 -0.29 2.33 -7.83
C ILE A 156 0.53 1.95 -9.06
N ALA A 157 1.66 1.28 -8.86
CA ALA A 157 2.56 0.87 -9.95
C ALA A 157 2.34 -0.59 -10.41
N SER A 158 1.29 -1.25 -9.93
CA SER A 158 1.01 -2.66 -10.24
C SER A 158 0.51 -2.88 -11.67
N GLY A 159 0.05 -1.83 -12.35
CA GLY A 159 -0.50 -1.93 -13.69
C GLY A 159 -1.73 -2.85 -13.72
N ALA A 160 -1.68 -3.88 -14.54
CA ALA A 160 -2.73 -4.89 -14.67
C ALA A 160 -2.43 -6.19 -13.87
N ILE A 161 -1.46 -6.14 -12.94
CA ILE A 161 -1.19 -7.25 -12.02
C ILE A 161 -2.04 -7.03 -10.77
N TRP A 162 -3.25 -7.58 -10.81
CA TRP A 162 -4.23 -7.42 -9.73
C TRP A 162 -3.91 -8.33 -8.54
N ILE A 163 -3.96 -7.77 -7.34
CA ILE A 163 -3.85 -8.54 -6.10
C ILE A 163 -5.25 -9.02 -5.72
N ASP A 164 -5.40 -10.32 -5.52
CA ASP A 164 -6.59 -10.88 -4.88
C ASP A 164 -6.49 -10.66 -3.37
N MET A 165 -7.23 -9.68 -2.84
CA MET A 165 -7.16 -9.27 -1.44
C MET A 165 -7.60 -10.38 -0.49
N GLN A 166 -8.63 -11.16 -0.85
CA GLN A 166 -9.08 -12.27 0.00
C GLN A 166 -8.05 -13.41 0.05
N LYS A 167 -7.43 -13.71 -1.10
CA LYS A 167 -6.43 -14.77 -1.18
C LYS A 167 -5.14 -14.40 -0.44
N THR A 168 -4.70 -13.15 -0.57
CA THR A 168 -3.45 -12.67 0.03
C THR A 168 -3.61 -12.18 1.46
N GLY A 169 -4.84 -11.89 1.89
CA GLY A 169 -5.14 -11.39 3.22
C GLY A 169 -4.90 -9.88 3.39
N VAL A 170 -4.81 -9.12 2.28
CA VAL A 170 -4.66 -7.65 2.32
C VAL A 170 -5.96 -6.97 2.72
#